data_5359c2d9dbcea29bed63a809626895ae
#
_entry.id   5359c2d9dbcea29bed63a809626895ae
#
_cell.length_a   1.000
_cell.length_b   1.000
_cell.length_c   1.000
_cell.angle_alpha   90.00
_cell.angle_beta   90.00
_cell.angle_gamma   90.00
#
_symmetry.space_group_name_H-M   'P 1'
#
loop_
_entity.id
_entity.type
_entity.pdbx_description
1 polymer ?
#
loop_
_entity_poly.entity_id
_entity_poly.type
_entity_poly.pdbx_seq_one_letter_code
_entity_poly.pdbx_strand_id
1 'polypeptide(L)'
;TNQGSEAIFWLSTQINETVSYRMDLYHYASWCYLNGGEIWHGFSVRCIKGDGAVTKPTVLTADISEIAQTTATGGGDVILDGGPEGGVDVTARGICWNIYPSPTLSNSFSSDGTGTGTYTSYLTGLTADNTYYVRAYATNSAGTSYGPEVSFTTLVNPDLPVLSTADLTDITHNSATGGGNITNQGISEVSERGVCWNTIGVPMITDSHTSDGAGTGTYASSLSGLSPYTLYYARAYAINMVDTSYGNE
;
A
#
# COMPACT_ATOMS: atom_id res chain seq x y z
N THR A 1 23.39 -6.32 34.07
CA THR A 1 23.95 -7.65 33.73
C THR A 1 23.70 -7.88 32.25
N ASN A 2 24.69 -7.53 31.43
CA ASN A 2 24.68 -7.80 29.99
C ASN A 2 24.85 -9.30 29.78
N GLN A 3 23.84 -9.99 29.30
CA GLN A 3 24.02 -11.31 28.70
C GLN A 3 24.51 -11.09 27.27
N GLY A 4 25.81 -11.35 27.05
CA GLY A 4 26.40 -11.42 25.72
C GLY A 4 25.77 -12.56 24.93
N SER A 5 25.43 -12.33 23.69
CA SER A 5 24.92 -13.36 22.77
C SER A 5 26.08 -14.32 22.43
N GLU A 6 26.01 -15.54 22.90
CA GLU A 6 26.91 -16.61 22.50
C GLU A 6 26.33 -17.31 21.26
N ALA A 7 27.08 -17.36 20.17
CA ALA A 7 26.76 -18.22 19.04
C ALA A 7 27.53 -19.53 19.17
N ILE A 8 26.82 -20.64 19.33
CA ILE A 8 27.41 -21.98 19.46
C ILE A 8 27.29 -22.68 18.10
N PHE A 9 28.45 -23.01 17.50
CA PHE A 9 28.50 -23.81 16.27
C PHE A 9 29.05 -25.20 16.57
N TRP A 10 28.36 -26.25 16.15
CA TRP A 10 28.84 -27.63 16.21
C TRP A 10 29.55 -27.95 14.89
N LEU A 11 30.83 -28.27 14.96
CA LEU A 11 31.56 -28.79 13.82
C LEU A 11 31.27 -30.30 13.70
N SER A 12 30.73 -30.74 12.59
CA SER A 12 30.29 -32.11 12.32
C SER A 12 31.41 -33.04 11.88
N THR A 13 32.67 -32.78 12.24
CA THR A 13 33.75 -33.70 11.93
C THR A 13 33.97 -34.65 13.12
N GLN A 14 33.32 -35.80 13.07
CA GLN A 14 33.53 -36.90 13.98
C GLN A 14 34.88 -37.55 13.67
N ILE A 15 35.87 -37.38 14.56
CA ILE A 15 37.19 -38.03 14.42
C ILE A 15 37.23 -39.37 15.13
N ASN A 16 36.43 -39.58 16.17
CA ASN A 16 36.09 -40.86 16.80
C ASN A 16 34.91 -40.72 17.77
N GLU A 17 34.41 -41.84 18.33
CA GLU A 17 33.14 -41.89 19.09
C GLU A 17 33.14 -41.16 20.46
N THR A 18 34.21 -40.48 20.85
CA THR A 18 34.34 -39.98 22.24
C THR A 18 34.71 -38.51 22.40
N VAL A 19 34.94 -37.74 21.33
CA VAL A 19 35.33 -36.31 21.44
C VAL A 19 34.51 -35.42 20.53
N SER A 20 33.69 -34.57 21.13
CA SER A 20 32.99 -33.47 20.44
C SER A 20 33.74 -32.18 20.73
N TYR A 21 34.01 -31.40 19.70
CA TYR A 21 34.57 -30.05 19.86
C TYR A 21 33.43 -29.02 19.83
N ARG A 22 33.47 -28.13 20.84
CA ARG A 22 32.60 -26.96 20.92
C ARG A 22 33.42 -25.73 20.58
N MET A 23 32.97 -24.90 19.64
CA MET A 23 33.55 -23.61 19.36
C MET A 23 32.66 -22.51 19.96
N ASP A 24 33.20 -21.78 20.94
CA ASP A 24 32.52 -20.65 21.54
C ASP A 24 33.05 -19.36 20.89
N LEU A 25 32.17 -18.60 20.22
CA LEU A 25 32.47 -17.30 19.64
C LEU A 25 31.96 -16.21 20.57
N TYR A 26 32.86 -15.36 21.05
CA TYR A 26 32.50 -14.23 21.89
C TYR A 26 32.52 -12.92 21.09
N HIS A 27 31.43 -12.20 21.12
CA HIS A 27 31.21 -10.94 20.38
C HIS A 27 32.21 -9.81 20.68
N TYR A 28 32.88 -9.84 21.82
CA TYR A 28 33.81 -8.80 22.27
C TYR A 28 35.29 -9.15 22.17
N ALA A 29 35.63 -10.32 21.66
CA ALA A 29 37.03 -10.75 21.58
C ALA A 29 37.45 -10.93 20.12
N SER A 30 38.61 -10.36 19.78
CA SER A 30 39.24 -10.54 18.46
C SER A 30 39.80 -11.95 18.24
N TRP A 31 39.37 -12.92 19.06
CA TRP A 31 39.93 -14.28 19.13
C TRP A 31 38.83 -15.31 19.38
N CYS A 32 39.04 -16.48 18.80
CA CYS A 32 38.19 -17.66 18.99
C CYS A 32 38.89 -18.62 19.91
N TYR A 33 38.17 -19.15 20.91
CA TYR A 33 38.66 -20.25 21.78
C TYR A 33 38.05 -21.56 21.34
N LEU A 34 38.90 -22.59 21.17
CA LEU A 34 38.47 -23.98 21.07
C LEU A 34 38.55 -24.59 22.45
N ASN A 35 37.41 -24.93 23.04
CA ASN A 35 37.35 -25.56 24.34
C ASN A 35 37.28 -27.09 24.17
N GLY A 36 38.43 -27.77 24.31
CA GLY A 36 38.55 -29.22 24.26
C GLY A 36 40.02 -29.63 24.32
N GLY A 37 40.37 -30.56 25.20
CA GLY A 37 41.71 -30.93 25.58
C GLY A 37 42.69 -31.16 24.43
N GLU A 38 43.91 -30.79 24.68
CA GLU A 38 45.15 -30.97 23.90
C GLU A 38 45.07 -30.76 22.39
N ILE A 39 45.36 -29.54 21.94
CA ILE A 39 45.54 -29.21 20.54
C ILE A 39 46.94 -29.64 20.09
N TRP A 40 47.05 -30.78 19.41
CA TRP A 40 48.31 -31.25 18.84
C TRP A 40 48.53 -30.89 17.38
N HIS A 41 47.56 -30.28 16.71
CA HIS A 41 47.75 -29.77 15.34
C HIS A 41 46.98 -28.44 15.18
N GLY A 42 47.72 -27.35 14.92
CA GLY A 42 47.18 -26.03 14.75
C GLY A 42 46.33 -25.91 13.47
N PHE A 43 45.02 -25.88 13.66
CA PHE A 43 44.12 -25.39 12.65
C PHE A 43 43.97 -23.87 12.85
N SER A 44 44.38 -23.07 11.88
CA SER A 44 44.07 -21.65 11.90
C SER A 44 42.59 -21.46 11.54
N VAL A 45 41.78 -21.18 12.54
CA VAL A 45 40.42 -20.70 12.30
C VAL A 45 40.52 -19.24 11.85
N ARG A 46 40.33 -18.99 10.57
CA ARG A 46 40.16 -17.63 10.05
C ARG A 46 38.71 -17.25 10.26
N CYS A 47 38.44 -16.43 11.25
CA CYS A 47 37.19 -15.69 11.27
C CYS A 47 37.22 -14.74 10.06
N ILE A 48 36.57 -15.11 8.99
CA ILE A 48 36.31 -14.17 7.90
C ILE A 48 35.22 -13.24 8.48
N LYS A 49 35.62 -12.02 8.87
CA LYS A 49 34.66 -10.94 8.95
C LYS A 49 34.13 -10.82 7.51
N GLY A 50 32.95 -11.34 7.28
CA GLY A 50 32.28 -11.10 6.01
C GLY A 50 32.22 -9.59 5.86
N ASP A 51 32.78 -9.05 4.80
CA ASP A 51 32.44 -7.72 4.32
C ASP A 51 30.96 -7.81 3.90
N GLY A 52 30.07 -7.86 4.90
CA GLY A 52 28.64 -7.97 4.67
C GLY A 52 28.23 -6.80 3.81
N ALA A 53 27.97 -7.10 2.54
CA ALA A 53 27.48 -6.06 1.62
C ALA A 53 26.24 -5.43 2.25
N VAL A 54 26.22 -4.11 2.29
CA VAL A 54 25.01 -3.38 2.69
C VAL A 54 23.90 -3.73 1.73
N THR A 55 22.83 -4.28 2.25
CA THR A 55 21.60 -4.58 1.50
C THR A 55 20.53 -3.56 1.84
N LYS A 56 19.47 -3.51 1.06
CA LYS A 56 18.32 -2.67 1.39
C LYS A 56 17.64 -3.16 2.66
N PRO A 57 16.94 -2.29 3.42
CA PRO A 57 16.19 -2.68 4.61
C PRO A 57 15.13 -3.74 4.31
N THR A 58 14.74 -4.53 5.31
CA THR A 58 13.53 -5.37 5.25
C THR A 58 12.41 -4.68 6.00
N VAL A 59 11.29 -4.44 5.33
CA VAL A 59 10.16 -3.71 5.88
C VAL A 59 8.84 -4.46 5.63
N LEU A 60 7.94 -4.44 6.61
CA LEU A 60 6.56 -4.91 6.51
C LEU A 60 5.60 -3.73 6.56
N THR A 61 4.55 -3.80 5.76
CA THR A 61 3.43 -2.86 5.82
C THR A 61 2.45 -3.32 6.90
N ALA A 62 2.05 -2.42 7.78
CA ALA A 62 1.01 -2.69 8.76
C ALA A 62 -0.38 -2.61 8.14
N ASP A 63 -1.35 -3.26 8.76
CA ASP A 63 -2.77 -3.14 8.39
C ASP A 63 -3.24 -1.69 8.54
N ILE A 64 -4.18 -1.29 7.69
CA ILE A 64 -4.77 0.04 7.73
C ILE A 64 -5.97 0.04 8.70
N SER A 65 -6.02 1.05 9.55
CA SER A 65 -7.04 1.24 10.58
C SER A 65 -7.57 2.67 10.59
N GLU A 66 -8.55 2.95 11.44
CA GLU A 66 -9.17 4.28 11.61
C GLU A 66 -9.56 4.92 10.27
N ILE A 67 -10.07 4.09 9.36
CA ILE A 67 -10.47 4.51 8.02
C ILE A 67 -11.65 5.47 8.14
N ALA A 68 -11.48 6.66 7.61
CA ALA A 68 -12.51 7.70 7.50
C ALA A 68 -12.75 8.07 6.04
N GLN A 69 -13.43 9.17 5.78
CA GLN A 69 -13.71 9.66 4.41
C GLN A 69 -12.45 10.18 3.72
N THR A 70 -11.60 10.89 4.46
CA THR A 70 -10.45 11.60 3.90
C THR A 70 -9.14 11.29 4.61
N THR A 71 -9.18 10.38 5.60
CA THR A 71 -8.03 10.00 6.42
C THR A 71 -8.03 8.50 6.72
N ALA A 72 -6.87 7.97 7.06
CA ALA A 72 -6.70 6.63 7.60
C ALA A 72 -5.39 6.58 8.42
N THR A 73 -5.24 5.55 9.25
CA THR A 73 -4.01 5.28 9.98
C THR A 73 -3.38 4.00 9.44
N GLY A 74 -2.09 4.07 9.14
CA GLY A 74 -1.27 2.95 8.68
C GLY A 74 0.06 2.92 9.40
N GLY A 75 1.06 2.34 8.77
CA GLY A 75 2.41 2.26 9.30
C GLY A 75 3.21 1.10 8.75
N GLY A 76 4.24 0.71 9.46
CA GLY A 76 5.08 -0.42 9.09
C GLY A 76 6.01 -0.85 10.21
N ASP A 77 6.79 -1.88 9.91
CA ASP A 77 7.85 -2.38 10.78
C ASP A 77 9.12 -2.59 9.95
N VAL A 78 10.18 -1.87 10.28
CA VAL A 78 11.51 -2.09 9.70
C VAL A 78 12.21 -3.17 10.51
N ILE A 79 12.16 -4.41 10.02
CA ILE A 79 12.67 -5.60 10.70
C ILE A 79 14.19 -5.65 10.70
N LEU A 80 14.81 -5.30 9.55
CA LEU A 80 16.26 -5.30 9.36
C LEU A 80 16.69 -4.01 8.68
N ASP A 81 17.78 -3.45 9.13
CA ASP A 81 18.39 -2.25 8.53
C ASP A 81 19.17 -2.53 7.24
N GLY A 82 19.44 -3.81 6.95
CA GLY A 82 20.19 -4.25 5.76
C GLY A 82 21.70 -4.20 5.92
N GLY A 83 22.19 -3.91 7.12
CA GLY A 83 23.61 -3.83 7.41
C GLY A 83 24.21 -5.13 7.94
N PRO A 84 25.57 -5.26 7.90
CA PRO A 84 26.29 -6.24 8.65
C PRO A 84 26.20 -5.97 10.16
N GLU A 85 26.75 -6.86 11.00
CA GLU A 85 26.85 -6.61 12.44
C GLU A 85 27.50 -5.25 12.72
N GLY A 86 26.74 -4.38 13.40
CA GLY A 86 27.09 -2.97 13.61
C GLY A 86 26.15 -1.99 12.92
N GLY A 87 25.25 -2.51 12.10
CA GLY A 87 24.12 -1.80 11.53
C GLY A 87 24.48 -0.88 10.37
N VAL A 88 23.45 -0.53 9.63
CA VAL A 88 23.44 0.58 8.66
C VAL A 88 22.26 1.47 9.01
N ASP A 89 22.47 2.78 9.04
CA ASP A 89 21.40 3.70 9.38
C ASP A 89 20.26 3.61 8.35
N VAL A 90 19.06 3.30 8.84
CA VAL A 90 17.82 3.58 8.09
C VAL A 90 17.57 5.07 8.18
N THR A 91 17.83 5.77 7.10
CA THR A 91 17.81 7.25 7.02
C THR A 91 16.43 7.84 6.79
N ALA A 92 15.48 7.03 6.30
CA ALA A 92 14.09 7.41 6.15
C ALA A 92 13.18 6.18 6.19
N ARG A 93 11.98 6.35 6.77
CA ARG A 93 10.91 5.36 6.76
C ARG A 93 9.55 6.05 6.74
N GLY A 94 8.53 5.34 6.27
CA GLY A 94 7.16 5.82 6.17
C GLY A 94 6.31 4.89 5.33
N ILE A 95 5.18 5.39 4.88
CA ILE A 95 4.31 4.70 3.92
C ILE A 95 4.15 5.54 2.65
N CYS A 96 3.92 4.88 1.52
CA CYS A 96 3.50 5.53 0.29
C CYS A 96 2.15 4.96 -0.16
N TRP A 97 1.32 5.79 -0.80
CA TRP A 97 -0.02 5.39 -1.24
C TRP A 97 -0.42 6.02 -2.57
N ASN A 98 -1.32 5.34 -3.28
CA ASN A 98 -1.90 5.78 -4.53
C ASN A 98 -3.25 5.07 -4.76
N ILE A 99 -4.07 5.59 -5.67
CA ILE A 99 -5.27 4.90 -6.19
C ILE A 99 -4.92 3.78 -7.19
N TYR A 100 -3.68 3.71 -7.66
CA TYR A 100 -3.17 2.62 -8.50
C TYR A 100 -2.24 1.71 -7.71
N PRO A 101 -2.18 0.40 -8.04
CA PRO A 101 -1.30 -0.56 -7.39
C PRO A 101 0.19 -0.20 -7.47
N SER A 102 0.97 -0.79 -6.56
CA SER A 102 2.43 -0.64 -6.46
C SER A 102 2.92 0.79 -6.21
N PRO A 103 2.39 1.51 -5.22
CA PRO A 103 2.85 2.85 -4.89
C PRO A 103 4.34 2.87 -4.52
N THR A 104 4.98 3.98 -4.84
CA THR A 104 6.40 4.26 -4.56
C THR A 104 6.56 5.68 -4.03
N LEU A 105 7.78 6.09 -3.70
CA LEU A 105 8.09 7.47 -3.29
C LEU A 105 7.84 8.54 -4.37
N SER A 106 7.47 8.14 -5.58
CA SER A 106 7.00 9.07 -6.64
C SER A 106 5.52 9.43 -6.48
N ASN A 107 4.79 8.76 -5.60
CA ASN A 107 3.38 9.00 -5.28
C ASN A 107 3.27 9.77 -3.96
N SER A 108 2.09 9.82 -3.37
CA SER A 108 1.92 10.35 -2.02
C SER A 108 2.68 9.50 -1.01
N PHE A 109 3.34 10.11 -0.05
CA PHE A 109 4.07 9.41 1.01
C PHE A 109 4.15 10.21 2.30
N SER A 110 4.34 9.51 3.43
CA SER A 110 4.69 10.06 4.73
C SER A 110 6.20 9.99 4.98
N SER A 111 6.68 10.75 5.94
CA SER A 111 8.05 10.65 6.47
C SER A 111 7.96 10.51 8.00
N ASP A 112 8.20 9.30 8.49
CA ASP A 112 7.93 8.90 9.88
C ASP A 112 9.21 8.61 10.65
N GLY A 113 10.30 9.31 10.28
CA GLY A 113 11.58 9.27 10.97
C GLY A 113 12.57 8.28 10.38
N THR A 114 13.42 7.73 11.25
CA THR A 114 14.58 6.91 10.93
C THR A 114 14.64 5.66 11.80
N GLY A 115 15.59 4.76 11.54
CA GLY A 115 15.85 3.58 12.37
C GLY A 115 14.91 2.41 12.10
N THR A 116 15.10 1.33 12.85
CA THR A 116 14.33 0.08 12.79
C THR A 116 13.13 0.10 13.74
N GLY A 117 12.31 -0.97 13.70
CA GLY A 117 11.12 -1.15 14.52
C GLY A 117 9.84 -0.60 13.91
N THR A 118 8.77 -0.72 14.67
CA THR A 118 7.41 -0.30 14.27
C THR A 118 7.25 1.22 14.27
N TYR A 119 6.38 1.72 13.41
CA TYR A 119 6.00 3.12 13.34
C TYR A 119 4.56 3.26 12.84
N THR A 120 3.95 4.38 13.17
CA THR A 120 2.59 4.74 12.75
C THR A 120 2.66 5.91 11.79
N SER A 121 1.83 5.89 10.78
CA SER A 121 1.69 6.91 9.74
C SER A 121 0.25 7.35 9.61
N TYR A 122 0.03 8.63 9.35
CA TYR A 122 -1.30 9.18 9.10
C TYR A 122 -1.46 9.52 7.62
N LEU A 123 -2.44 8.89 6.98
CA LEU A 123 -2.84 9.22 5.62
C LEU A 123 -3.88 10.34 5.69
N THR A 124 -3.66 11.41 4.94
CA THR A 124 -4.54 12.57 4.87
C THR A 124 -4.75 13.02 3.43
N GLY A 125 -5.78 13.82 3.19
CA GLY A 125 -6.10 14.31 1.85
C GLY A 125 -6.60 13.21 0.91
N LEU A 126 -7.18 12.16 1.47
CA LEU A 126 -7.80 11.09 0.70
C LEU A 126 -9.15 11.57 0.16
N THR A 127 -9.60 10.94 -0.91
CA THR A 127 -10.95 11.12 -1.45
C THR A 127 -11.87 10.05 -0.87
N ALA A 128 -13.08 10.43 -0.48
CA ALA A 128 -14.10 9.50 0.01
C ALA A 128 -14.49 8.49 -1.08
N ASP A 129 -14.93 7.30 -0.65
CA ASP A 129 -15.38 6.20 -1.53
C ASP A 129 -14.35 5.80 -2.59
N ASN A 130 -13.07 5.87 -2.24
CA ASN A 130 -11.96 5.47 -3.13
C ASN A 130 -11.11 4.37 -2.52
N THR A 131 -10.67 3.44 -3.35
CA THR A 131 -9.71 2.41 -2.96
C THR A 131 -8.29 2.93 -3.12
N TYR A 132 -7.49 2.79 -2.07
CA TYR A 132 -6.08 3.13 -2.01
C TYR A 132 -5.22 1.89 -1.78
N TYR A 133 -4.08 1.86 -2.44
CA TYR A 133 -3.02 0.88 -2.25
C TYR A 133 -1.90 1.53 -1.44
N VAL A 134 -1.37 0.81 -0.46
CA VAL A 134 -0.39 1.33 0.51
C VAL A 134 0.77 0.36 0.64
N ARG A 135 1.98 0.89 0.73
CA ARG A 135 3.20 0.14 1.04
C ARG A 135 4.04 0.91 2.05
N ALA A 136 4.52 0.23 3.08
CA ALA A 136 5.59 0.77 3.91
C ALA A 136 6.88 0.86 3.10
N TYR A 137 7.74 1.82 3.42
CA TYR A 137 9.08 1.93 2.84
C TYR A 137 10.13 2.19 3.91
N ALA A 138 11.36 1.78 3.62
CA ALA A 138 12.55 2.14 4.38
C ALA A 138 13.74 2.32 3.44
N THR A 139 14.60 3.29 3.76
CA THR A 139 15.77 3.68 2.96
C THR A 139 17.03 3.64 3.79
N ASN A 140 18.08 3.06 3.25
CA ASN A 140 19.45 3.12 3.75
C ASN A 140 20.43 3.49 2.62
N SER A 141 21.74 3.36 2.84
CA SER A 141 22.77 3.67 1.84
C SER A 141 22.73 2.75 0.61
N ALA A 142 22.12 1.55 0.68
CA ALA A 142 21.92 0.65 -0.46
C ALA A 142 20.65 0.97 -1.26
N GLY A 143 19.79 1.85 -0.77
CA GLY A 143 18.56 2.28 -1.43
C GLY A 143 17.29 2.00 -0.65
N THR A 144 16.16 2.20 -1.32
CA THR A 144 14.82 2.02 -0.74
C THR A 144 14.27 0.62 -1.00
N SER A 145 13.63 0.04 0.01
CA SER A 145 12.77 -1.14 -0.11
C SER A 145 11.34 -0.80 0.25
N TYR A 146 10.42 -1.65 -0.20
CA TYR A 146 8.99 -1.52 0.03
C TYR A 146 8.44 -2.82 0.62
N GLY A 147 7.56 -2.69 1.60
CA GLY A 147 6.83 -3.81 2.18
C GLY A 147 5.77 -4.39 1.25
N PRO A 148 5.10 -5.48 1.65
CA PRO A 148 3.93 -6.00 0.96
C PRO A 148 2.87 -4.91 0.77
N GLU A 149 2.15 -4.95 -0.35
CA GLU A 149 1.05 -4.04 -0.61
C GLU A 149 -0.18 -4.45 0.19
N VAL A 150 -0.86 -3.47 0.78
CA VAL A 150 -2.19 -3.59 1.36
C VAL A 150 -3.12 -2.60 0.68
N SER A 151 -4.43 -2.86 0.67
CA SER A 151 -5.42 -1.94 0.11
C SER A 151 -6.56 -1.71 1.10
N PHE A 152 -7.17 -0.54 1.01
CA PHE A 152 -8.35 -0.18 1.78
C PHE A 152 -9.23 0.77 0.97
N THR A 153 -10.52 0.85 1.32
CA THR A 153 -11.44 1.82 0.73
C THR A 153 -11.87 2.82 1.81
N THR A 154 -11.76 4.11 1.51
CA THR A 154 -12.25 5.19 2.37
C THR A 154 -13.77 5.13 2.50
N LEU A 155 -14.30 5.65 3.62
CA LEU A 155 -15.74 5.69 3.83
C LEU A 155 -16.41 6.64 2.83
N VAL A 156 -17.66 6.31 2.47
CA VAL A 156 -18.51 7.21 1.67
C VAL A 156 -18.76 8.51 2.44
N ASN A 157 -18.88 9.62 1.73
CA ASN A 157 -19.28 10.86 2.34
C ASN A 157 -20.82 10.85 2.56
N PRO A 158 -21.32 10.77 3.79
CA PRO A 158 -22.76 10.72 4.04
C PRO A 158 -23.51 11.99 3.60
N ASP A 159 -22.79 13.09 3.38
CA ASP A 159 -23.36 14.36 2.93
C ASP A 159 -23.64 14.39 1.43
N LEU A 160 -23.07 13.42 0.68
CA LEU A 160 -23.24 13.31 -0.76
C LEU A 160 -24.32 12.29 -1.15
N PRO A 161 -24.93 12.40 -2.35
CA PRO A 161 -25.83 11.39 -2.87
C PRO A 161 -25.15 10.03 -3.04
N VAL A 162 -25.88 8.96 -2.72
CA VAL A 162 -25.47 7.57 -2.99
C VAL A 162 -26.29 7.03 -4.15
N LEU A 163 -25.59 6.57 -5.20
CA LEU A 163 -26.25 6.13 -6.43
C LEU A 163 -25.49 5.00 -7.12
N SER A 164 -26.19 4.32 -8.02
CA SER A 164 -25.63 3.33 -8.94
C SER A 164 -25.98 3.67 -10.38
N THR A 165 -25.11 3.29 -11.32
CA THR A 165 -25.39 3.37 -12.76
C THR A 165 -26.21 2.16 -13.18
N ALA A 166 -27.21 2.37 -14.00
CA ALA A 166 -27.98 1.29 -14.64
C ALA A 166 -27.25 0.81 -15.91
N ASP A 167 -27.46 -0.45 -16.25
CA ASP A 167 -26.94 -1.03 -17.49
C ASP A 167 -27.46 -0.24 -18.70
N LEU A 168 -26.63 -0.06 -19.73
CA LEU A 168 -27.01 0.58 -20.97
C LEU A 168 -27.86 -0.37 -21.82
N THR A 169 -28.96 0.14 -22.35
CA THR A 169 -29.90 -0.58 -23.23
C THR A 169 -30.17 0.19 -24.52
N ASP A 170 -30.92 -0.37 -25.42
CA ASP A 170 -31.38 0.26 -26.69
C ASP A 170 -30.22 0.90 -27.46
N ILE A 171 -29.06 0.25 -27.48
CA ILE A 171 -27.86 0.76 -28.13
C ILE A 171 -28.06 0.73 -29.65
N THR A 172 -27.93 1.90 -30.26
CA THR A 172 -28.00 2.10 -31.72
C THR A 172 -26.64 2.60 -32.24
N HIS A 173 -26.60 3.00 -33.51
CA HIS A 173 -25.40 3.57 -34.12
C HIS A 173 -25.02 4.97 -33.59
N ASN A 174 -25.94 5.68 -32.94
CA ASN A 174 -25.71 7.07 -32.48
C ASN A 174 -26.43 7.39 -31.15
N SER A 175 -27.04 6.42 -30.48
CA SER A 175 -27.74 6.63 -29.22
C SER A 175 -27.72 5.39 -28.34
N ALA A 176 -28.00 5.57 -27.05
CA ALA A 176 -28.24 4.50 -26.07
C ALA A 176 -29.21 5.00 -24.99
N THR A 177 -29.85 4.11 -24.29
CA THR A 177 -30.60 4.39 -23.06
C THR A 177 -29.74 4.00 -21.87
N GLY A 178 -29.50 4.94 -20.96
CA GLY A 178 -28.82 4.74 -19.68
C GLY A 178 -29.73 5.13 -18.52
N GLY A 179 -29.14 5.40 -17.38
CA GLY A 179 -29.83 5.85 -16.18
C GLY A 179 -29.09 5.52 -14.90
N GLY A 180 -29.80 5.63 -13.79
CA GLY A 180 -29.25 5.32 -12.49
C GLY A 180 -30.33 5.13 -11.42
N ASN A 181 -29.88 4.80 -10.22
CA ASN A 181 -30.73 4.72 -9.04
C ASN A 181 -30.06 5.46 -7.89
N ILE A 182 -30.68 6.53 -7.41
CA ILE A 182 -30.22 7.31 -6.27
C ILE A 182 -30.93 6.76 -5.03
N THR A 183 -30.20 6.06 -4.16
CA THR A 183 -30.72 5.40 -2.96
C THR A 183 -30.70 6.31 -1.72
N ASN A 184 -29.83 7.32 -1.72
CA ASN A 184 -29.74 8.33 -0.66
C ASN A 184 -29.38 9.69 -1.29
N GLN A 185 -30.04 10.74 -0.86
CA GLN A 185 -29.78 12.11 -1.37
C GLN A 185 -28.62 12.83 -0.66
N GLY A 186 -28.09 12.23 0.44
CA GLY A 186 -27.15 12.91 1.33
C GLY A 186 -27.85 13.90 2.27
N ILE A 187 -27.12 14.96 2.68
CA ILE A 187 -27.63 15.94 3.65
C ILE A 187 -28.68 16.89 3.04
N SER A 188 -28.76 16.99 1.72
CA SER A 188 -29.70 17.87 1.03
C SER A 188 -30.32 17.19 -0.19
N GLU A 189 -31.39 17.78 -0.69
CA GLU A 189 -32.06 17.28 -1.89
C GLU A 189 -31.11 17.25 -3.10
N VAL A 190 -31.27 16.20 -3.93
CA VAL A 190 -30.60 16.12 -5.24
C VAL A 190 -31.24 17.15 -6.15
N SER A 191 -30.46 18.15 -6.54
CA SER A 191 -30.87 19.25 -7.40
C SER A 191 -30.82 18.89 -8.90
N GLU A 192 -29.91 17.99 -9.27
CA GLU A 192 -29.74 17.51 -10.64
C GLU A 192 -29.21 16.08 -10.66
N ARG A 193 -29.62 15.32 -11.66
CA ARG A 193 -29.15 13.95 -11.93
C ARG A 193 -29.13 13.67 -13.42
N GLY A 194 -28.32 12.71 -13.83
CA GLY A 194 -28.20 12.30 -15.23
C GLY A 194 -27.13 11.22 -15.41
N VAL A 195 -26.73 11.05 -16.66
CA VAL A 195 -25.62 10.17 -17.06
C VAL A 195 -24.58 11.00 -17.77
N CYS A 196 -23.31 10.83 -17.45
CA CYS A 196 -22.18 11.39 -18.18
C CYS A 196 -21.40 10.29 -18.91
N TRP A 197 -20.81 10.62 -20.07
CA TRP A 197 -20.07 9.67 -20.88
C TRP A 197 -18.90 10.32 -21.64
N ASN A 198 -17.87 9.53 -21.89
CA ASN A 198 -16.73 9.88 -22.73
C ASN A 198 -16.09 8.62 -23.36
N THR A 199 -14.97 8.77 -24.08
CA THR A 199 -14.24 7.67 -24.73
C THR A 199 -12.93 7.29 -24.03
N ILE A 200 -12.60 7.92 -22.91
CA ILE A 200 -11.30 7.77 -22.22
C ILE A 200 -11.40 7.13 -20.82
N GLY A 201 -12.63 6.94 -20.32
CA GLY A 201 -12.90 6.40 -18.97
C GLY A 201 -13.12 7.48 -17.91
N VAL A 202 -13.69 7.07 -16.80
CA VAL A 202 -14.02 7.93 -15.64
C VAL A 202 -14.74 9.21 -16.05
N PRO A 203 -15.89 9.13 -16.76
CA PRO A 203 -16.61 10.33 -17.25
C PRO A 203 -17.09 11.21 -16.09
N MET A 204 -17.07 12.50 -16.29
CA MET A 204 -17.48 13.52 -15.33
C MET A 204 -18.54 14.45 -15.97
N ILE A 205 -19.23 15.27 -15.18
CA ILE A 205 -20.20 16.25 -15.68
C ILE A 205 -19.60 17.32 -16.60
N THR A 206 -18.27 17.43 -16.64
CA THR A 206 -17.55 18.25 -17.61
C THR A 206 -17.46 17.62 -18.99
N ASP A 207 -17.74 16.33 -19.11
CA ASP A 207 -17.85 15.60 -20.38
C ASP A 207 -19.29 15.71 -20.95
N SER A 208 -19.59 14.92 -21.98
CA SER A 208 -20.96 14.80 -22.45
C SER A 208 -21.86 14.24 -21.36
N HIS A 209 -23.01 14.85 -21.12
CA HIS A 209 -23.95 14.42 -20.08
C HIS A 209 -25.39 14.76 -20.41
N THR A 210 -26.34 14.08 -19.76
CA THR A 210 -27.76 14.42 -19.71
C THR A 210 -28.10 15.21 -18.45
N SER A 211 -29.21 15.93 -18.43
CA SER A 211 -29.83 16.51 -17.24
C SER A 211 -31.26 15.96 -17.16
N ASP A 212 -31.50 15.05 -16.22
CA ASP A 212 -32.74 14.28 -16.11
C ASP A 212 -33.58 14.70 -14.89
N GLY A 213 -33.42 15.98 -14.48
CA GLY A 213 -34.17 16.59 -13.38
C GLY A 213 -33.58 16.32 -12.00
N ALA A 214 -34.42 16.44 -10.99
CA ALA A 214 -34.04 16.39 -9.57
C ALA A 214 -34.62 15.12 -8.87
N GLY A 215 -34.19 14.91 -7.61
CA GLY A 215 -34.78 13.90 -6.70
C GLY A 215 -34.07 12.54 -6.75
N THR A 216 -34.58 11.64 -5.90
CA THR A 216 -34.04 10.29 -5.69
C THR A 216 -34.78 9.22 -6.52
N GLY A 217 -34.37 7.96 -6.36
CA GLY A 217 -34.94 6.79 -7.04
C GLY A 217 -34.35 6.54 -8.40
N THR A 218 -34.98 5.61 -9.13
CA THR A 218 -34.55 5.22 -10.48
C THR A 218 -34.95 6.28 -11.52
N TYR A 219 -34.12 6.43 -12.54
CA TYR A 219 -34.38 7.30 -13.69
C TYR A 219 -33.74 6.73 -14.94
N ALA A 220 -34.24 7.14 -16.09
CA ALA A 220 -33.71 6.78 -17.40
C ALA A 220 -33.16 8.04 -18.10
N SER A 221 -32.09 7.86 -18.84
CA SER A 221 -31.39 8.90 -19.60
C SER A 221 -31.28 8.50 -21.06
N SER A 222 -31.45 9.44 -21.95
CA SER A 222 -31.25 9.24 -23.41
C SER A 222 -29.90 9.82 -23.84
N LEU A 223 -28.92 8.96 -24.06
CA LEU A 223 -27.62 9.33 -24.59
C LEU A 223 -27.70 9.47 -26.09
N SER A 224 -27.28 10.60 -26.64
CA SER A 224 -27.34 10.89 -28.06
C SER A 224 -26.02 11.46 -28.58
N GLY A 225 -25.87 11.50 -29.90
CA GLY A 225 -24.66 12.04 -30.54
C GLY A 225 -23.45 11.08 -30.43
N LEU A 226 -23.71 9.79 -30.20
CA LEU A 226 -22.66 8.80 -30.18
C LEU A 226 -22.13 8.51 -31.58
N SER A 227 -20.87 8.14 -31.70
CA SER A 227 -20.24 7.72 -32.96
C SER A 227 -20.35 6.22 -33.14
N PRO A 228 -20.63 5.72 -34.34
CA PRO A 228 -20.64 4.28 -34.61
C PRO A 228 -19.27 3.64 -34.34
N TYR A 229 -19.27 2.35 -33.93
CA TYR A 229 -18.05 1.55 -33.67
C TYR A 229 -17.08 2.17 -32.65
N THR A 230 -17.58 2.99 -31.72
CA THR A 230 -16.79 3.68 -30.72
C THR A 230 -17.13 3.13 -29.33
N LEU A 231 -16.10 2.81 -28.55
CA LEU A 231 -16.28 2.45 -27.14
C LEU A 231 -16.52 3.71 -26.32
N TYR A 232 -17.56 3.67 -25.51
CA TYR A 232 -17.90 4.72 -24.55
C TYR A 232 -17.91 4.16 -23.15
N TYR A 233 -17.46 4.94 -22.21
CA TYR A 233 -17.61 4.77 -20.78
C TYR A 233 -18.73 5.68 -20.31
N ALA A 234 -19.61 5.19 -19.46
CA ALA A 234 -20.75 5.95 -18.95
C ALA A 234 -21.00 5.67 -17.48
N ARG A 235 -21.41 6.69 -16.75
CA ARG A 235 -21.86 6.55 -15.37
C ARG A 235 -22.93 7.56 -15.00
N ALA A 236 -23.82 7.15 -14.10
CA ALA A 236 -24.80 8.03 -13.50
C ALA A 236 -24.12 9.09 -12.63
N TYR A 237 -24.74 10.26 -12.51
CA TYR A 237 -24.33 11.29 -11.57
C TYR A 237 -25.54 11.88 -10.84
N ALA A 238 -25.28 12.46 -9.66
CA ALA A 238 -26.25 13.23 -8.90
C ALA A 238 -25.55 14.39 -8.18
N ILE A 239 -26.17 15.55 -8.17
CA ILE A 239 -25.67 16.77 -7.56
C ILE A 239 -26.59 17.15 -6.39
N ASN A 240 -26.00 17.44 -5.24
CA ASN A 240 -26.69 18.12 -4.15
C ASN A 240 -25.94 19.41 -3.77
N MET A 241 -26.36 20.09 -2.70
CA MET A 241 -25.73 21.35 -2.30
C MET A 241 -24.24 21.21 -1.89
N VAL A 242 -23.78 20.00 -1.60
CA VAL A 242 -22.40 19.75 -1.17
C VAL A 242 -21.48 19.57 -2.38
N ASP A 243 -21.80 18.61 -3.26
CA ASP A 243 -21.02 18.31 -4.47
C ASP A 243 -21.75 17.29 -5.36
N THR A 244 -21.05 16.85 -6.41
CA THR A 244 -21.49 15.81 -7.34
C THR A 244 -21.00 14.44 -6.90
N SER A 245 -21.90 13.46 -6.89
CA SER A 245 -21.59 12.04 -6.77
C SER A 245 -21.76 11.32 -8.09
N TYR A 246 -21.03 10.22 -8.24
CA TYR A 246 -21.08 9.36 -9.42
C TYR A 246 -21.32 7.91 -9.04
N GLY A 247 -22.06 7.19 -9.89
CA GLY A 247 -22.21 5.75 -9.81
C GLY A 247 -20.99 5.00 -10.35
N ASN A 248 -21.06 3.66 -10.28
CA ASN A 248 -20.09 2.79 -10.96
C ASN A 248 -20.08 3.05 -12.48
N GLU A 249 -18.91 2.84 -13.09
CA GLU A 249 -18.73 2.85 -14.55
C GLU A 249 -19.19 1.54 -15.18
#